data_57ec071bcfa20a9b11a5efd905f98596
#
_entry.id   57ec071bcfa20a9b11a5efd905f98596
#
_cell.length_a   1.000
_cell.length_b   1.000
_cell.length_c   1.000
_cell.angle_alpha   90.00
_cell.angle_beta   90.00
_cell.angle_gamma   90.00
#
_symmetry.space_group_name_H-M   'P 1'
#
loop_
_entity.id
_entity.type
_entity.pdbx_description
1 polymer ?
#
loop_
_entity_poly.entity_id
_entity_poly.type
_entity_poly.pdbx_seq_one_letter_code
_entity_poly.pdbx_strand_id
1 'polypeptide(L)'
;LCVSFSGQCLLSSMAGGRSGNRGGCAQPCRREYSLYKNGRKINEGYLLSARDLCTIQYLSELIEAGADSLKIEGRLKRPEYVGVVVNQYREALNCIADNKDFDSVKARKELCEIFNRGGFTKGYYLNRDNIIFSEQPNNTGVLIGKSVSKDGRNIVLKEQLSLGDSVELRKNGKSLGGGSVYSIMQNGQAAKTCSGAARINSLNIK
;
A
#
# COMPACT_ATOMS: atom_id res chain seq x y z
N LEU A 1 -5.89 -7.50 -1.73
CA LEU A 1 -6.20 -8.90 -1.54
C LEU A 1 -7.44 -9.05 -0.68
N CYS A 2 -8.31 -10.00 -0.99
CA CYS A 2 -9.38 -10.42 -0.11
C CYS A 2 -8.81 -11.44 0.89
N VAL A 3 -9.20 -11.38 2.17
CA VAL A 3 -8.82 -12.37 3.19
C VAL A 3 -9.41 -13.75 2.91
N SER A 4 -10.45 -13.79 2.09
CA SER A 4 -11.08 -14.99 1.56
C SER A 4 -10.96 -15.01 0.03
N PHE A 5 -11.27 -16.13 -0.60
CA PHE A 5 -11.43 -16.17 -2.05
C PHE A 5 -12.51 -15.21 -2.50
N SER A 6 -12.24 -14.48 -3.59
CA SER A 6 -13.18 -13.52 -4.17
C SER A 6 -14.54 -14.19 -4.44
N GLY A 7 -15.60 -13.54 -4.01
CA GLY A 7 -16.95 -14.04 -4.19
C GLY A 7 -17.45 -15.06 -3.18
N GLN A 8 -16.62 -15.56 -2.28
CA GLN A 8 -17.00 -16.59 -1.31
C GLN A 8 -17.18 -16.07 0.12
N CYS A 9 -16.82 -14.80 0.39
CA CYS A 9 -16.95 -14.22 1.71
C CYS A 9 -18.37 -13.70 1.95
N LEU A 10 -19.05 -14.27 2.95
CA LEU A 10 -20.37 -13.84 3.40
C LEU A 10 -20.33 -12.83 4.55
N LEU A 11 -19.16 -12.48 5.07
CA LEU A 11 -19.02 -11.66 6.27
C LEU A 11 -19.76 -10.31 6.17
N SER A 12 -19.67 -9.63 5.02
CA SER A 12 -20.35 -8.35 4.81
C SER A 12 -21.87 -8.50 4.66
N SER A 13 -22.33 -9.61 4.11
CA SER A 13 -23.77 -9.91 4.00
C SER A 13 -24.36 -10.23 5.38
N MET A 14 -23.66 -11.03 6.18
CA MET A 14 -24.10 -11.43 7.54
C MET A 14 -24.06 -10.26 8.52
N ALA A 15 -23.00 -9.43 8.47
CA ALA A 15 -22.82 -8.33 9.41
C ALA A 15 -23.63 -7.06 9.07
N GLY A 16 -24.11 -6.92 7.85
CA GLY A 16 -24.77 -5.66 7.45
C GLY A 16 -25.62 -5.75 6.18
N GLY A 17 -26.02 -6.94 5.74
CA GLY A 17 -26.89 -7.14 4.57
C GLY A 17 -26.26 -6.74 3.22
N ARG A 18 -24.97 -6.43 3.18
CA ARG A 18 -24.26 -5.91 1.99
C ARG A 18 -23.45 -7.00 1.31
N SER A 19 -23.92 -7.48 0.18
CA SER A 19 -23.25 -8.56 -0.55
C SER A 19 -21.97 -8.10 -1.26
N GLY A 20 -20.86 -8.77 -0.95
CA GLY A 20 -19.60 -8.60 -1.66
C GLY A 20 -19.69 -8.99 -3.13
N ASN A 21 -20.42 -10.05 -3.45
CA ASN A 21 -20.61 -10.56 -4.81
C ASN A 21 -21.36 -9.59 -5.72
N ARG A 22 -22.18 -8.71 -5.12
CA ARG A 22 -22.92 -7.64 -5.83
C ARG A 22 -22.20 -6.30 -5.77
N GLY A 23 -20.91 -6.28 -5.45
CA GLY A 23 -20.11 -5.07 -5.32
C GLY A 23 -20.44 -4.20 -4.09
N GLY A 24 -21.34 -4.64 -3.21
CA GLY A 24 -21.79 -3.90 -2.02
C GLY A 24 -20.97 -4.11 -0.76
N CYS A 25 -19.84 -4.84 -0.80
CA CYS A 25 -19.04 -5.16 0.37
C CYS A 25 -18.68 -3.93 1.21
N ALA A 26 -19.02 -3.97 2.51
CA ALA A 26 -18.69 -2.93 3.49
C ALA A 26 -17.26 -3.07 4.07
N GLN A 27 -16.50 -4.05 3.60
CA GLN A 27 -15.15 -4.35 4.06
C GLN A 27 -15.04 -4.57 5.59
N PRO A 28 -15.88 -5.41 6.24
CA PRO A 28 -15.79 -5.65 7.67
C PRO A 28 -14.42 -6.21 8.08
N CYS A 29 -13.72 -6.96 7.20
CA CYS A 29 -12.36 -7.43 7.44
C CYS A 29 -11.33 -6.30 7.65
N ARG A 30 -11.67 -5.05 7.32
CA ARG A 30 -10.82 -3.86 7.52
C ARG A 30 -11.16 -3.10 8.81
N ARG A 31 -11.99 -3.67 9.67
CA ARG A 31 -12.29 -3.13 10.99
C ARG A 31 -11.35 -3.70 12.04
N GLU A 32 -11.28 -3.03 13.16
CA GLU A 32 -10.56 -3.47 14.34
C GLU A 32 -11.36 -4.53 15.08
N TYR A 33 -10.69 -5.59 15.54
CA TYR A 33 -11.26 -6.70 16.28
C TYR A 33 -10.42 -7.03 17.50
N SER A 34 -11.07 -7.50 18.55
CA SER A 34 -10.40 -8.12 19.70
C SER A 34 -10.62 -9.63 19.64
N LEU A 35 -9.54 -10.39 19.75
CA LEU A 35 -9.57 -11.85 19.79
C LEU A 35 -9.50 -12.34 21.24
N TYR A 36 -10.44 -13.20 21.60
CA TYR A 36 -10.54 -13.80 22.94
C TYR A 36 -10.32 -15.30 22.87
N LYS A 37 -9.65 -15.85 23.90
CA LYS A 37 -9.53 -17.28 24.16
C LYS A 37 -9.83 -17.52 25.64
N ASN A 38 -10.81 -18.38 25.92
CA ASN A 38 -11.24 -18.70 27.30
C ASN A 38 -11.55 -17.43 28.14
N GLY A 39 -12.26 -16.45 27.56
CA GLY A 39 -12.61 -15.20 28.21
C GLY A 39 -11.47 -14.17 28.34
N ARG A 40 -10.24 -14.50 28.02
CA ARG A 40 -9.11 -13.59 28.03
C ARG A 40 -8.84 -13.01 26.64
N LYS A 41 -8.68 -11.69 26.56
CA LYS A 41 -8.24 -11.01 25.34
C LYS A 41 -6.80 -11.40 25.05
N ILE A 42 -6.54 -11.98 23.88
CA ILE A 42 -5.21 -12.44 23.47
C ILE A 42 -4.61 -11.60 22.34
N ASN A 43 -5.44 -10.89 21.58
CA ASN A 43 -4.96 -10.01 20.51
C ASN A 43 -6.00 -8.94 20.18
N GLU A 44 -5.56 -7.82 19.57
CA GLU A 44 -6.41 -6.73 19.12
C GLU A 44 -5.78 -6.05 17.90
N GLY A 45 -6.61 -5.49 17.03
CA GLY A 45 -6.21 -4.73 15.85
C GLY A 45 -6.98 -5.17 14.61
N TYR A 46 -6.43 -4.90 13.46
CA TYR A 46 -7.05 -5.22 12.17
C TYR A 46 -6.75 -6.67 11.76
N LEU A 47 -7.17 -7.60 12.60
CA LEU A 47 -6.77 -9.03 12.56
C LEU A 47 -7.17 -9.78 11.28
N LEU A 48 -8.07 -9.22 10.48
CA LEU A 48 -8.50 -9.77 9.20
C LEU A 48 -8.06 -8.91 8.01
N SER A 49 -7.28 -7.84 8.25
CA SER A 49 -6.87 -6.91 7.20
C SER A 49 -5.71 -7.48 6.39
N ALA A 50 -6.01 -7.94 5.18
CA ALA A 50 -4.99 -8.50 4.29
C ALA A 50 -4.11 -7.40 3.67
N ARG A 51 -2.82 -7.72 3.46
CA ARG A 51 -1.87 -6.96 2.63
C ARG A 51 -2.35 -6.95 1.18
N ASP A 52 -1.80 -6.05 0.38
CA ASP A 52 -2.09 -6.03 -1.04
C ASP A 52 -1.30 -7.12 -1.77
N LEU A 53 -1.97 -7.80 -2.71
CA LEU A 53 -1.36 -8.80 -3.57
C LEU A 53 -0.55 -8.10 -4.67
N CYS A 54 0.70 -8.49 -4.85
CA CYS A 54 1.52 -8.08 -5.97
C CYS A 54 2.23 -9.30 -6.55
N THR A 55 1.95 -9.57 -7.82
CA THR A 55 2.48 -10.74 -8.53
C THR A 55 3.44 -10.36 -9.65
N ILE A 56 3.88 -9.10 -9.72
CA ILE A 56 4.70 -8.60 -10.83
C ILE A 56 6.01 -9.37 -11.02
N GLN A 57 6.55 -9.95 -9.93
CA GLN A 57 7.78 -10.75 -9.95
C GLN A 57 7.54 -12.20 -10.40
N TYR A 58 6.28 -12.60 -10.59
CA TYR A 58 5.86 -13.98 -10.88
C TYR A 58 5.00 -14.06 -12.14
N LEU A 59 5.13 -13.07 -13.03
CA LEU A 59 4.31 -13.03 -14.25
C LEU A 59 4.64 -14.16 -15.22
N SER A 60 5.90 -14.52 -15.34
CA SER A 60 6.32 -15.64 -16.21
C SER A 60 5.68 -16.94 -15.75
N GLU A 61 5.76 -17.22 -14.45
CA GLU A 61 5.17 -18.45 -13.87
C GLU A 61 3.64 -18.45 -14.00
N LEU A 62 3.00 -17.27 -13.94
CA LEU A 62 1.55 -17.15 -14.17
C LEU A 62 1.16 -17.47 -15.60
N ILE A 63 1.92 -16.97 -16.57
CA ILE A 63 1.72 -17.22 -17.99
C ILE A 63 1.95 -18.71 -18.29
N GLU A 64 3.03 -19.29 -17.79
CA GLU A 64 3.35 -20.71 -17.92
C GLU A 64 2.27 -21.61 -17.30
N ALA A 65 1.63 -21.15 -16.20
CA ALA A 65 0.50 -21.84 -15.58
C ALA A 65 -0.82 -21.69 -16.37
N GLY A 66 -0.83 -20.99 -17.50
CA GLY A 66 -1.98 -20.84 -18.39
C GLY A 66 -2.90 -19.67 -18.03
N ALA A 67 -2.42 -18.63 -17.38
CA ALA A 67 -3.22 -17.42 -17.15
C ALA A 67 -3.31 -16.58 -18.44
N ASP A 68 -4.52 -16.50 -19.02
CA ASP A 68 -4.78 -15.74 -20.26
C ASP A 68 -4.92 -14.24 -20.02
N SER A 69 -5.32 -13.82 -18.83
CA SER A 69 -5.52 -12.41 -18.50
C SER A 69 -5.30 -12.10 -17.03
N LEU A 70 -4.94 -10.86 -16.74
CA LEU A 70 -4.73 -10.35 -15.39
C LEU A 70 -5.79 -9.31 -15.06
N LYS A 71 -6.47 -9.48 -13.92
CA LYS A 71 -7.40 -8.49 -13.40
C LYS A 71 -6.70 -7.60 -12.37
N ILE A 72 -6.60 -6.31 -12.65
CA ILE A 72 -6.11 -5.30 -11.71
C ILE A 72 -7.31 -4.72 -10.96
N GLU A 73 -7.27 -4.78 -9.64
CA GLU A 73 -8.32 -4.20 -8.80
C GLU A 73 -7.96 -2.76 -8.44
N GLY A 74 -8.79 -1.82 -8.89
CA GLY A 74 -8.58 -0.39 -8.69
C GLY A 74 -9.80 0.35 -8.15
N ARG A 75 -10.84 -0.37 -7.68
CA ARG A 75 -12.05 0.25 -7.17
C ARG A 75 -11.74 1.21 -6.01
N LEU A 76 -12.28 2.43 -6.09
CA LEU A 76 -12.03 3.51 -5.12
C LEU A 76 -10.56 3.95 -5.04
N LYS A 77 -9.76 3.65 -6.03
CA LYS A 77 -8.40 4.16 -6.16
C LYS A 77 -8.38 5.42 -7.03
N ARG A 78 -7.36 6.24 -6.82
CA ARG A 78 -7.12 7.42 -7.66
C ARG A 78 -6.67 7.01 -9.06
N PRO A 79 -6.89 7.84 -10.10
CA PRO A 79 -6.43 7.56 -11.45
C PRO A 79 -4.94 7.25 -11.54
N GLU A 80 -4.11 7.95 -10.75
CA GLU A 80 -2.65 7.77 -10.71
C GLU A 80 -2.28 6.33 -10.30
N TYR A 81 -2.99 5.75 -9.34
CA TYR A 81 -2.80 4.34 -8.97
C TYR A 81 -3.05 3.41 -10.15
N VAL A 82 -4.14 3.62 -10.86
CA VAL A 82 -4.49 2.78 -12.01
C VAL A 82 -3.44 2.93 -13.11
N GLY A 83 -3.04 4.18 -13.42
CA GLY A 83 -2.02 4.47 -14.42
C GLY A 83 -0.70 3.79 -14.12
N VAL A 84 -0.16 3.96 -12.91
CA VAL A 84 1.12 3.35 -12.51
C VAL A 84 1.04 1.82 -12.52
N VAL A 85 -0.01 1.24 -11.91
CA VAL A 85 -0.13 -0.21 -11.84
C VAL A 85 -0.27 -0.84 -13.23
N VAL A 86 -1.14 -0.30 -14.08
CA VAL A 86 -1.33 -0.83 -15.45
C VAL A 86 -0.05 -0.69 -16.26
N ASN A 87 0.65 0.44 -16.15
CA ASN A 87 1.90 0.66 -16.88
C ASN A 87 2.97 -0.36 -16.49
N GLN A 88 3.21 -0.55 -15.19
CA GLN A 88 4.22 -1.51 -14.71
C GLN A 88 3.93 -2.95 -15.15
N TYR A 89 2.68 -3.38 -15.05
CA TYR A 89 2.30 -4.72 -15.51
C TYR A 89 2.34 -4.86 -17.04
N ARG A 90 2.01 -3.81 -17.79
CA ARG A 90 2.13 -3.81 -19.26
C ARG A 90 3.58 -3.88 -19.69
N GLU A 91 4.46 -3.09 -19.08
CA GLU A 91 5.89 -3.11 -19.36
C GLU A 91 6.50 -4.49 -19.07
N ALA A 92 6.16 -5.07 -17.92
CA ALA A 92 6.61 -6.42 -17.57
C ALA A 92 6.16 -7.47 -18.61
N LEU A 93 4.89 -7.44 -19.03
CA LEU A 93 4.37 -8.36 -20.05
C LEU A 93 5.04 -8.16 -21.41
N ASN A 94 5.33 -6.92 -21.81
CA ASN A 94 6.05 -6.63 -23.05
C ASN A 94 7.49 -7.17 -23.00
N CYS A 95 8.19 -6.97 -21.87
CA CYS A 95 9.55 -7.51 -21.70
C CYS A 95 9.55 -9.05 -21.78
N ILE A 96 8.58 -9.72 -21.15
CA ILE A 96 8.45 -11.18 -21.25
C ILE A 96 8.22 -11.63 -22.69
N ALA A 97 7.30 -10.97 -23.41
CA ALA A 97 6.99 -11.30 -24.81
C ALA A 97 8.19 -11.08 -25.75
N ASP A 98 9.01 -10.08 -25.48
CA ASP A 98 10.21 -9.74 -26.24
C ASP A 98 11.47 -10.52 -25.79
N ASN A 99 11.37 -11.40 -24.79
CA ASN A 99 12.51 -12.06 -24.12
C ASN A 99 13.56 -11.07 -23.61
N LYS A 100 13.10 -9.94 -23.03
CA LYS A 100 13.95 -8.91 -22.43
C LYS A 100 13.89 -9.00 -20.90
N ASP A 101 14.96 -8.56 -20.25
CA ASP A 101 15.00 -8.43 -18.81
C ASP A 101 14.02 -7.33 -18.33
N PHE A 102 13.33 -7.60 -17.24
CA PHE A 102 12.45 -6.66 -16.56
C PHE A 102 12.90 -6.46 -15.11
N ASP A 103 13.14 -5.22 -14.72
CA ASP A 103 13.49 -4.89 -13.33
C ASP A 103 12.27 -4.94 -12.43
N SER A 104 11.89 -6.15 -12.06
CA SER A 104 10.74 -6.41 -11.18
C SER A 104 10.92 -5.86 -9.75
N VAL A 105 12.16 -5.64 -9.31
CA VAL A 105 12.46 -5.07 -7.98
C VAL A 105 12.14 -3.58 -7.98
N LYS A 106 12.59 -2.85 -9.00
CA LYS A 106 12.27 -1.43 -9.20
C LYS A 106 10.77 -1.23 -9.35
N ALA A 107 10.13 -2.01 -10.23
CA ALA A 107 8.69 -1.96 -10.44
C ALA A 107 7.90 -2.19 -9.14
N ARG A 108 8.30 -3.19 -8.35
CA ARG A 108 7.67 -3.47 -7.04
C ARG A 108 7.84 -2.31 -6.06
N LYS A 109 8.98 -1.61 -6.08
CA LYS A 109 9.21 -0.41 -5.26
C LYS A 109 8.23 0.70 -5.66
N GLU A 110 8.11 1.03 -6.94
CA GLU A 110 7.19 2.05 -7.47
C GLU A 110 5.72 1.72 -7.14
N LEU A 111 5.32 0.45 -7.30
CA LEU A 111 4.00 -0.01 -6.91
C LEU A 111 3.74 0.15 -5.40
N CYS A 112 4.77 -0.05 -4.57
CA CYS A 112 4.67 0.12 -3.13
C CYS A 112 4.53 1.59 -2.73
N GLU A 113 5.18 2.50 -3.44
CA GLU A 113 5.09 3.94 -3.24
C GLU A 113 3.69 4.47 -3.54
N ILE A 114 3.06 4.00 -4.64
CA ILE A 114 1.72 4.48 -5.01
C ILE A 114 0.64 3.99 -4.05
N PHE A 115 0.71 2.74 -3.60
CA PHE A 115 -0.23 2.21 -2.61
C PHE A 115 0.21 0.85 -2.04
N ASN A 116 0.21 0.73 -0.72
CA ASN A 116 0.37 -0.56 -0.03
C ASN A 116 -0.28 -0.54 1.36
N ARG A 117 -0.61 -1.73 1.90
CA ARG A 117 -1.05 -1.95 3.28
C ARG A 117 -0.06 -2.85 4.01
N GLY A 118 0.99 -2.22 4.54
CA GLY A 118 2.07 -2.94 5.22
C GLY A 118 2.97 -3.75 4.28
N GLY A 119 3.14 -3.27 3.05
CA GLY A 119 3.85 -3.96 1.97
C GLY A 119 2.96 -4.92 1.18
N PHE A 120 3.60 -5.72 0.33
CA PHE A 120 2.95 -6.67 -0.53
C PHE A 120 3.07 -8.11 -0.04
N THR A 121 2.08 -8.94 -0.38
CA THR A 121 2.07 -10.39 -0.17
C THR A 121 1.97 -11.11 -1.52
N LYS A 122 2.44 -12.34 -1.55
CA LYS A 122 2.20 -13.30 -2.64
C LYS A 122 0.81 -13.95 -2.53
N GLY A 123 0.08 -13.66 -1.47
CA GLY A 123 -1.23 -14.24 -1.20
C GLY A 123 -1.15 -15.72 -0.89
N TYR A 124 -1.97 -16.50 -1.61
CA TYR A 124 -2.00 -17.95 -1.54
C TYR A 124 -1.13 -18.61 -2.64
N TYR A 125 -0.41 -17.80 -3.40
CA TYR A 125 0.58 -18.22 -4.40
C TYR A 125 1.81 -18.82 -3.71
N LEU A 126 2.52 -19.70 -4.32
CA LEU A 126 3.90 -20.11 -4.04
C LEU A 126 4.28 -20.33 -2.54
N ASN A 127 3.40 -20.71 -1.67
CA ASN A 127 3.54 -20.87 -0.21
C ASN A 127 2.85 -19.77 0.59
N ARG A 128 2.38 -20.14 1.79
CA ARG A 128 1.69 -19.24 2.72
C ARG A 128 2.65 -18.15 3.20
N ASP A 129 2.49 -16.97 2.64
CA ASP A 129 3.14 -15.76 3.11
C ASP A 129 2.31 -15.12 4.22
N ASN A 130 2.89 -14.17 4.95
CA ASN A 130 2.15 -13.36 5.92
C ASN A 130 1.14 -12.46 5.21
N ILE A 131 -0.10 -12.92 5.12
CA ILE A 131 -1.17 -12.24 4.39
C ILE A 131 -1.72 -11.07 5.19
N ILE A 132 -1.72 -11.13 6.51
CA ILE A 132 -2.37 -10.15 7.38
C ILE A 132 -1.41 -9.03 7.77
N PHE A 133 -1.95 -7.81 7.79
CA PHE A 133 -1.32 -6.63 8.38
C PHE A 133 -2.28 -6.01 9.39
N SER A 134 -2.03 -6.26 10.67
CA SER A 134 -2.96 -5.94 11.76
C SER A 134 -2.80 -4.54 12.35
N GLU A 135 -1.80 -3.75 11.91
CA GLU A 135 -1.53 -2.44 12.50
C GLU A 135 -2.50 -1.37 11.99
N GLN A 136 -2.84 -1.40 10.69
CA GLN A 136 -3.78 -0.46 10.09
C GLN A 136 -4.33 -0.97 8.76
N PRO A 137 -5.56 -0.55 8.36
CA PRO A 137 -6.21 -1.01 7.13
C PRO A 137 -5.95 -0.11 5.92
N ASN A 138 -5.33 1.04 6.13
CA ASN A 138 -5.13 2.10 5.12
C ASN A 138 -3.77 1.98 4.41
N ASN A 139 -3.54 2.89 3.46
CA ASN A 139 -2.22 3.02 2.84
C ASN A 139 -1.15 3.31 3.89
N THR A 140 -0.06 2.55 3.87
CA THR A 140 1.07 2.77 4.78
C THR A 140 2.15 3.66 4.20
N GLY A 141 2.15 3.84 2.86
CA GLY A 141 3.26 4.49 2.17
C GLY A 141 4.58 3.74 2.32
N VAL A 142 5.66 4.41 2.02
CA VAL A 142 7.04 3.94 2.19
C VAL A 142 7.80 4.87 3.13
N LEU A 143 8.78 4.33 3.85
CA LEU A 143 9.60 5.14 4.74
C LEU A 143 10.63 5.91 3.91
N ILE A 144 10.41 7.20 3.72
CA ILE A 144 11.27 8.07 2.91
C ILE A 144 12.33 8.82 3.74
N GLY A 145 12.21 8.87 5.06
CA GLY A 145 13.16 9.61 5.89
C GLY A 145 12.74 9.69 7.37
N LYS A 146 13.39 10.59 8.07
CA LYS A 146 13.13 10.85 9.50
C LYS A 146 13.00 12.36 9.73
N SER A 147 12.09 12.74 10.63
CA SER A 147 12.07 14.11 11.17
C SER A 147 13.17 14.26 12.24
N VAL A 148 13.85 15.39 12.20
CA VAL A 148 14.90 15.78 13.15
C VAL A 148 14.49 16.95 14.04
N SER A 149 13.26 17.47 13.88
CA SER A 149 12.69 18.54 14.70
C SER A 149 11.42 18.09 15.41
N LYS A 150 11.10 18.76 16.52
CA LYS A 150 9.90 18.44 17.32
C LYS A 150 8.61 18.78 16.55
N ASP A 151 8.63 19.78 15.67
CA ASP A 151 7.50 20.19 14.83
C ASP A 151 7.30 19.31 13.58
N GLY A 152 8.16 18.31 13.40
CA GLY A 152 8.06 17.37 12.27
C GLY A 152 8.52 17.92 10.92
N ARG A 153 8.89 19.22 10.83
CA ARG A 153 9.09 19.91 9.56
C ARG A 153 10.52 19.81 9.02
N ASN A 154 11.53 19.75 9.88
CA ASN A 154 12.90 19.50 9.43
C ASN A 154 13.11 17.99 9.30
N ILE A 155 13.46 17.56 8.12
CA ILE A 155 13.53 16.14 7.74
C ILE A 155 14.89 15.82 7.13
N VAL A 156 15.29 14.56 7.26
CA VAL A 156 16.42 13.99 6.53
C VAL A 156 15.87 12.82 5.72
N LEU A 157 15.89 12.96 4.41
CA LEU A 157 15.32 12.03 3.45
C LEU A 157 16.39 11.05 2.94
N LYS A 158 15.95 9.82 2.70
CA LYS A 158 16.71 8.78 2.00
C LYS A 158 16.24 8.64 0.55
N GLU A 159 15.00 9.04 0.28
CA GLU A 159 14.35 9.01 -1.03
C GLU A 159 13.99 10.44 -1.44
N GLN A 160 13.68 10.64 -2.72
CA GLN A 160 13.21 11.91 -3.23
C GLN A 160 11.80 12.22 -2.75
N LEU A 161 11.54 13.49 -2.46
CA LEU A 161 10.21 14.02 -2.12
C LEU A 161 9.92 15.23 -3.00
N SER A 162 8.69 15.34 -3.50
CA SER A 162 8.25 16.39 -4.41
C SER A 162 7.08 17.18 -3.83
N LEU A 163 6.90 18.40 -4.33
CA LEU A 163 5.67 19.17 -4.06
C LEU A 163 4.46 18.39 -4.55
N GLY A 164 3.40 18.33 -3.73
CA GLY A 164 2.18 17.57 -4.00
C GLY A 164 2.19 16.16 -3.46
N ASP A 165 3.35 15.59 -3.14
CA ASP A 165 3.42 14.29 -2.48
C ASP A 165 2.71 14.34 -1.13
N SER A 166 2.07 13.22 -0.77
CA SER A 166 1.43 13.09 0.53
C SER A 166 2.38 12.40 1.50
N VAL A 167 2.61 13.03 2.65
CA VAL A 167 3.46 12.51 3.72
C VAL A 167 2.67 12.30 5.00
N GLU A 168 3.09 11.34 5.79
CA GLU A 168 2.58 11.09 7.13
C GLU A 168 3.75 10.98 8.11
N LEU A 169 3.68 11.74 9.20
CA LEU A 169 4.62 11.65 10.30
C LEU A 169 4.12 10.60 11.30
N ARG A 170 4.97 9.64 11.65
CA ARG A 170 4.65 8.58 12.62
C ARG A 170 5.66 8.50 13.74
N LYS A 171 5.18 8.17 14.93
CA LYS A 171 6.01 7.86 16.11
C LYS A 171 5.47 6.60 16.78
N ASN A 172 6.33 5.61 16.96
CA ASN A 172 5.96 4.32 17.56
C ASN A 172 4.71 3.69 16.89
N GLY A 173 4.65 3.69 15.54
CA GLY A 173 3.54 3.17 14.77
C GLY A 173 2.28 4.05 14.71
N LYS A 174 2.19 5.08 15.56
CA LYS A 174 1.02 5.99 15.59
C LYS A 174 1.23 7.20 14.68
N SER A 175 0.17 7.57 13.96
CA SER A 175 0.13 8.79 13.16
C SER A 175 0.13 10.03 14.06
N LEU A 176 0.99 10.98 13.74
CA LEU A 176 1.03 12.32 14.37
C LEU A 176 0.41 13.39 13.46
N GLY A 177 0.05 13.02 12.23
CA GLY A 177 -0.51 13.91 11.23
C GLY A 177 0.22 13.78 9.90
N GLY A 178 -0.33 14.43 8.89
CA GLY A 178 0.24 14.42 7.54
C GLY A 178 -0.67 15.12 6.55
N GLY A 179 -0.25 15.12 5.30
CA GLY A 179 -0.97 15.73 4.20
C GLY A 179 -0.06 15.96 3.01
N SER A 180 -0.58 16.69 2.02
CA SER A 180 0.21 17.03 0.83
C SER A 180 1.26 18.07 1.16
N VAL A 181 2.47 17.88 0.63
CA VAL A 181 3.60 18.81 0.75
C VAL A 181 3.35 19.99 -0.18
N TYR A 182 3.22 21.18 0.38
CA TYR A 182 2.97 22.40 -0.38
C TYR A 182 4.16 23.38 -0.39
N SER A 183 5.17 23.12 0.42
CA SER A 183 6.40 23.92 0.45
C SER A 183 7.59 23.03 0.82
N ILE A 184 8.67 23.19 0.07
CA ILE A 184 9.96 22.57 0.33
C ILE A 184 11.02 23.67 0.33
N MET A 185 11.86 23.68 1.38
CA MET A 185 13.04 24.53 1.49
C MET A 185 14.27 23.65 1.67
N GLN A 186 15.23 23.77 0.76
CA GLN A 186 16.50 23.06 0.81
C GLN A 186 17.64 24.07 0.66
N ASN A 187 18.62 24.03 1.56
CA ASN A 187 19.75 24.97 1.59
C ASN A 187 19.33 26.45 1.59
N GLY A 188 18.20 26.78 2.26
CA GLY A 188 17.67 28.13 2.33
C GLY A 188 16.91 28.62 1.09
N GLN A 189 16.74 27.78 0.08
CA GLN A 189 16.03 28.10 -1.16
C GLN A 189 14.78 27.23 -1.34
N ALA A 190 13.74 27.78 -1.97
CA ALA A 190 12.56 27.04 -2.35
C ALA A 190 12.88 26.01 -3.45
N ALA A 191 12.38 24.81 -3.30
CA ALA A 191 12.60 23.71 -4.22
C ALA A 191 11.27 23.02 -4.60
N LYS A 192 11.22 22.44 -5.79
CA LYS A 192 10.08 21.60 -6.22
C LYS A 192 10.26 20.16 -5.76
N THR A 193 11.51 19.72 -5.64
CA THR A 193 11.90 18.39 -5.20
C THR A 193 13.06 18.50 -4.23
N CYS A 194 13.22 17.55 -3.33
CA CYS A 194 14.37 17.47 -2.43
C CYS A 194 14.77 16.02 -2.10
N SER A 195 16.02 15.89 -1.68
CA SER A 195 16.57 14.69 -1.07
C SER A 195 17.54 15.10 0.03
N GLY A 196 17.83 14.23 1.00
CA GLY A 196 18.68 14.58 2.15
C GLY A 196 17.99 15.54 3.12
N ALA A 197 18.73 16.53 3.63
CA ALA A 197 18.19 17.49 4.60
C ALA A 197 17.33 18.56 3.92
N ALA A 198 16.11 18.74 4.42
CA ALA A 198 15.17 19.76 3.93
C ALA A 198 14.19 20.17 5.02
N ARG A 199 13.51 21.32 4.82
CA ARG A 199 12.36 21.74 5.60
C ARG A 199 11.12 21.66 4.73
N ILE A 200 10.09 21.02 5.22
CA ILE A 200 8.81 20.87 4.51
C ILE A 200 7.66 21.49 5.29
N ASN A 201 6.64 21.92 4.55
CA ASN A 201 5.32 22.17 5.12
C ASN A 201 4.32 21.24 4.41
N SER A 202 3.46 20.61 5.22
CA SER A 202 2.34 19.81 4.74
C SER A 202 1.09 20.15 5.52
N LEU A 203 -0.08 19.88 4.94
CA LEU A 203 -1.34 20.07 5.62
C LEU A 203 -1.41 19.11 6.83
N ASN A 204 -1.83 19.66 8.01
CA ASN A 204 -2.10 18.89 9.24
C ASN A 204 -0.89 18.20 9.93
N ILE A 205 0.32 18.63 9.73
CA ILE A 205 1.38 18.40 10.71
C ILE A 205 1.26 19.52 11.76
N LYS A 206 0.72 19.18 12.90
CA LYS A 206 0.57 20.09 14.05
C LYS A 206 1.85 20.13 14.87
#